data_81f2fc87b8ebdade67969623837a4cad
#
_entry.id   81f2fc87b8ebdade67969623837a4cad
#
_cell.length_a   1.000
_cell.length_b   1.000
_cell.length_c   1.000
_cell.angle_alpha   90.00
_cell.angle_beta   90.00
_cell.angle_gamma   90.00
#
_symmetry.space_group_name_H-M   'P 1'
#
loop_
_entity.id
_entity.type
_entity.pdbx_description
1 polymer ?
#
loop_
_entity_poly.entity_id
_entity_poly.type
_entity_poly.pdbx_seq_one_letter_code
_entity_poly.pdbx_strand_id
1 'polypeptide(L)'
;MNSALFDGLYDFAGQIRSKNISKGGFEFANAQFLPETLHKIEQMTEETLQEIVAKYVEMNIAHPFMEGNGRSMRIWLDLILKKNLSCCVDWSKINKKDYLAAMEKSVLDEMPVLNLIQDALTDRIDDREMFMKGIDYSYYYETEE
;
A
#
# COMPACT_ATOMS: atom_id res chain seq x y z
N MET A 1 -17.30 -2.37 1.11
CA MET A 1 -16.20 -2.49 0.12
C MET A 1 -16.29 -1.41 -0.93
N ASN A 2 -15.19 -0.87 -1.34
CA ASN A 2 -15.19 0.22 -2.28
C ASN A 2 -14.55 -0.16 -3.62
N SER A 3 -15.35 -0.77 -4.49
CA SER A 3 -14.90 -1.16 -5.82
C SER A 3 -14.38 0.02 -6.62
N ALA A 4 -14.95 1.21 -6.42
CA ALA A 4 -14.55 2.40 -7.17
C ALA A 4 -13.08 2.76 -6.92
N LEU A 5 -12.63 2.68 -5.66
CA LEU A 5 -11.22 2.93 -5.35
C LEU A 5 -10.32 1.84 -5.91
N PHE A 6 -10.78 0.60 -5.86
CA PHE A 6 -10.01 -0.53 -6.37
C PHE A 6 -9.88 -0.44 -7.90
N ASP A 7 -10.96 -0.10 -8.60
CA ASP A 7 -10.94 0.09 -10.05
C ASP A 7 -10.05 1.28 -10.43
N GLY A 8 -10.10 2.36 -9.66
CA GLY A 8 -9.25 3.51 -9.86
C GLY A 8 -7.77 3.17 -9.75
N LEU A 9 -7.43 2.21 -8.91
CA LEU A 9 -6.05 1.74 -8.77
C LEU A 9 -5.55 1.14 -10.09
N TYR A 10 -6.37 0.36 -10.77
CA TYR A 10 -5.99 -0.24 -12.06
C TYR A 10 -5.80 0.82 -13.13
N ASP A 11 -6.69 1.81 -13.20
CA ASP A 11 -6.56 2.92 -14.14
C ASP A 11 -5.27 3.69 -13.92
N PHE A 12 -4.88 3.82 -12.67
CA PHE A 12 -3.70 4.57 -12.25
C PHE A 12 -2.40 3.77 -12.44
N ALA A 13 -2.40 2.49 -12.08
CA ALA A 13 -1.18 1.68 -12.00
C ALA A 13 -0.96 0.75 -13.19
N GLY A 14 -1.96 0.55 -14.05
CA GLY A 14 -1.85 -0.28 -15.23
C GLY A 14 -2.45 -1.66 -15.07
N GLN A 15 -1.98 -2.59 -15.89
CA GLN A 15 -2.57 -3.91 -15.96
C GLN A 15 -1.96 -4.86 -14.92
N ILE A 16 -2.79 -5.80 -14.48
CA ILE A 16 -2.34 -6.88 -13.60
C ILE A 16 -1.31 -7.73 -14.36
N ARG A 17 -0.23 -8.06 -13.67
CA ARG A 17 0.84 -8.86 -14.27
C ARG A 17 0.39 -10.27 -14.61
N SER A 18 1.02 -10.83 -15.64
CA SER A 18 0.79 -12.22 -16.04
C SER A 18 2.00 -13.12 -15.74
N LYS A 19 3.04 -12.57 -15.12
CA LYS A 19 4.27 -13.31 -14.81
C LYS A 19 4.51 -13.32 -13.31
N ASN A 20 5.13 -14.39 -12.83
CA ASN A 20 5.55 -14.46 -11.44
C ASN A 20 6.78 -13.59 -11.23
N ILE A 21 6.86 -12.92 -10.08
CA ILE A 21 7.97 -12.05 -9.74
C ILE A 21 8.42 -12.31 -8.31
N SER A 22 9.69 -11.99 -8.06
CA SER A 22 10.27 -12.12 -6.72
C SER A 22 11.22 -10.96 -6.48
N LYS A 23 11.55 -10.73 -5.22
CA LYS A 23 12.48 -9.67 -4.84
C LYS A 23 13.19 -10.10 -3.56
N GLY A 24 14.52 -10.10 -3.58
CA GLY A 24 15.30 -10.44 -2.40
C GLY A 24 15.00 -11.84 -1.86
N GLY A 25 14.70 -12.78 -2.74
CA GLY A 25 14.37 -14.15 -2.34
C GLY A 25 12.93 -14.37 -1.92
N PHE A 26 12.12 -13.29 -1.85
CA PHE A 26 10.70 -13.40 -1.54
C PHE A 26 9.90 -13.49 -2.84
N GLU A 27 9.06 -14.51 -2.94
CA GLU A 27 8.16 -14.68 -4.09
C GLU A 27 6.80 -14.07 -3.76
N PHE A 28 6.35 -13.15 -4.63
CA PHE A 28 5.02 -12.56 -4.49
C PHE A 28 3.96 -13.55 -4.99
N ALA A 29 2.70 -13.18 -4.84
CA ALA A 29 1.59 -14.05 -5.21
C ALA A 29 1.74 -14.59 -6.64
N ASN A 30 1.38 -15.84 -6.84
CA ASN A 30 1.44 -16.49 -8.15
C ASN A 30 0.47 -15.79 -9.10
N ALA A 31 0.97 -15.37 -10.27
CA ALA A 31 0.18 -14.62 -11.26
C ALA A 31 -1.07 -15.38 -11.70
N GLN A 32 -1.02 -16.70 -11.74
CA GLN A 32 -2.16 -17.51 -12.13
C GLN A 32 -3.36 -17.30 -11.21
N PHE A 33 -3.11 -17.02 -9.94
CA PHE A 33 -4.17 -16.85 -8.94
C PHE A 33 -4.40 -15.39 -8.55
N LEU A 34 -3.73 -14.45 -9.21
CA LEU A 34 -3.88 -13.04 -8.88
C LEU A 34 -5.33 -12.53 -8.95
N PRO A 35 -6.11 -12.84 -10.00
CA PRO A 35 -7.48 -12.35 -10.03
C PRO A 35 -8.30 -12.77 -8.82
N GLU A 36 -8.17 -14.01 -8.39
CA GLU A 36 -8.88 -14.51 -7.20
C GLU A 36 -8.34 -13.87 -5.93
N THR A 37 -7.02 -13.72 -5.82
CA THR A 37 -6.39 -13.10 -4.68
C THR A 37 -6.84 -11.65 -4.54
N LEU A 38 -6.85 -10.90 -5.63
CA LEU A 38 -7.27 -9.50 -5.61
C LEU A 38 -8.75 -9.37 -5.27
N HIS A 39 -9.57 -10.30 -5.75
CA HIS A 39 -10.98 -10.30 -5.39
C HIS A 39 -11.18 -10.49 -3.89
N LYS A 40 -10.43 -11.39 -3.28
CA LYS A 40 -10.48 -11.62 -1.83
C LYS A 40 -10.03 -10.37 -1.06
N ILE A 41 -8.97 -9.72 -1.53
CA ILE A 41 -8.48 -8.49 -0.91
C ILE A 41 -9.54 -7.39 -1.02
N GLU A 42 -10.19 -7.28 -2.17
CA GLU A 42 -11.25 -6.30 -2.36
C GLU A 42 -12.37 -6.47 -1.35
N GLN A 43 -12.66 -7.71 -0.97
CA GLN A 43 -13.72 -8.01 -0.01
C GLN A 43 -13.33 -7.75 1.44
N MET A 44 -12.06 -7.52 1.74
CA MET A 44 -11.62 -7.23 3.11
C MET A 44 -12.20 -5.91 3.58
N THR A 45 -12.57 -5.86 4.87
CA THR A 45 -13.16 -4.66 5.45
C THR A 45 -12.11 -3.56 5.64
N GLU A 46 -12.58 -2.31 5.68
CA GLU A 46 -11.71 -1.14 5.79
C GLU A 46 -12.34 -0.07 6.70
N GLU A 47 -12.92 -0.50 7.80
CA GLU A 47 -13.61 0.39 8.74
C GLU A 47 -12.70 0.92 9.84
N THR A 48 -11.64 0.20 10.17
CA THR A 48 -10.69 0.61 11.21
C THR A 48 -9.29 0.71 10.61
N LEU A 49 -8.41 1.43 11.31
CA LEU A 49 -7.01 1.54 10.87
C LEU A 49 -6.36 0.16 10.76
N GLN A 50 -6.60 -0.71 11.75
CA GLN A 50 -6.02 -2.05 11.72
C GLN A 50 -6.48 -2.84 10.50
N GLU A 51 -7.76 -2.76 10.16
CA GLU A 51 -8.30 -3.43 8.98
C GLU A 51 -7.69 -2.87 7.69
N ILE A 52 -7.56 -1.57 7.61
CA ILE A 52 -6.99 -0.91 6.44
C ILE A 52 -5.52 -1.32 6.26
N VAL A 53 -4.76 -1.35 7.34
CA VAL A 53 -3.36 -1.75 7.28
C VAL A 53 -3.23 -3.23 6.90
N ALA A 54 -4.10 -4.09 7.43
CA ALA A 54 -4.12 -5.51 7.05
C ALA A 54 -4.36 -5.67 5.55
N LYS A 55 -5.30 -4.90 5.02
CA LYS A 55 -5.62 -4.90 3.59
C LYS A 55 -4.43 -4.41 2.76
N TYR A 56 -3.77 -3.35 3.24
CA TYR A 56 -2.57 -2.80 2.61
C TYR A 56 -1.43 -3.84 2.56
N VAL A 57 -1.21 -4.55 3.66
CA VAL A 57 -0.19 -5.61 3.72
C VAL A 57 -0.50 -6.71 2.71
N GLU A 58 -1.75 -7.18 2.66
CA GLU A 58 -2.13 -8.24 1.72
C GLU A 58 -1.94 -7.79 0.27
N MET A 59 -2.25 -6.53 -0.02
CA MET A 59 -2.06 -6.02 -1.37
C MET A 59 -0.57 -5.94 -1.74
N ASN A 60 0.29 -5.59 -0.79
CA ASN A 60 1.74 -5.58 -1.02
C ASN A 60 2.27 -6.99 -1.24
N ILE A 61 1.75 -7.98 -0.53
CA ILE A 61 2.13 -9.39 -0.74
C ILE A 61 1.67 -9.85 -2.14
N ALA A 62 0.48 -9.45 -2.56
CA ALA A 62 -0.03 -9.78 -3.88
C ALA A 62 0.84 -9.17 -4.98
N HIS A 63 1.30 -7.92 -4.78
CA HIS A 63 2.20 -7.25 -5.72
C HIS A 63 1.68 -7.35 -7.15
N PRO A 64 0.51 -6.77 -7.44
CA PRO A 64 -0.24 -7.13 -8.66
C PRO A 64 0.32 -6.61 -9.98
N PHE A 65 1.25 -5.66 -9.95
CA PHE A 65 1.79 -5.05 -11.16
C PHE A 65 3.25 -5.45 -11.37
N MET A 66 3.74 -5.30 -12.61
CA MET A 66 5.14 -5.59 -12.88
C MET A 66 6.07 -4.56 -12.24
N GLU A 67 5.64 -3.30 -12.23
CA GLU A 67 6.43 -2.19 -11.67
C GLU A 67 5.52 -1.21 -10.94
N GLY A 68 6.11 -0.41 -10.06
CA GLY A 68 5.39 0.66 -9.38
C GLY A 68 4.43 0.19 -8.32
N ASN A 69 4.56 -1.06 -7.86
CA ASN A 69 3.67 -1.60 -6.83
C ASN A 69 3.70 -0.78 -5.55
N GLY A 70 4.89 -0.47 -5.04
CA GLY A 70 5.02 0.28 -3.80
C GLY A 70 4.37 1.65 -3.91
N ARG A 71 4.66 2.39 -4.99
CA ARG A 71 4.08 3.72 -5.18
C ARG A 71 2.57 3.66 -5.29
N SER A 72 2.07 2.72 -6.09
CA SER A 72 0.62 2.56 -6.27
C SER A 72 -0.07 2.20 -4.97
N MET A 73 0.53 1.30 -4.20
CA MET A 73 -0.06 0.86 -2.94
C MET A 73 -0.09 1.97 -1.90
N ARG A 74 0.96 2.81 -1.83
CA ARG A 74 0.97 3.92 -0.88
C ARG A 74 -0.09 4.97 -1.22
N ILE A 75 -0.28 5.25 -2.50
CA ILE A 75 -1.34 6.17 -2.92
C ILE A 75 -2.72 5.57 -2.63
N TRP A 76 -2.89 4.30 -2.92
CA TRP A 76 -4.13 3.59 -2.65
C TRP A 76 -4.46 3.59 -1.15
N LEU A 77 -3.44 3.36 -0.30
CA LEU A 77 -3.61 3.41 1.16
C LEU A 77 -4.15 4.79 1.59
N ASP A 78 -3.55 5.86 1.08
CA ASP A 78 -3.98 7.21 1.43
C ASP A 78 -5.41 7.49 0.95
N LEU A 79 -5.80 6.96 -0.19
CA LEU A 79 -7.19 7.12 -0.68
C LEU A 79 -8.18 6.41 0.23
N ILE A 80 -7.85 5.20 0.69
CA ILE A 80 -8.71 4.45 1.60
C ILE A 80 -8.82 5.16 2.95
N LEU A 81 -7.68 5.62 3.49
CA LEU A 81 -7.65 6.35 4.75
C LEU A 81 -8.47 7.64 4.67
N LYS A 82 -8.32 8.37 3.58
CA LYS A 82 -9.06 9.61 3.37
C LYS A 82 -10.56 9.36 3.35
N LYS A 83 -10.97 8.33 2.63
CA LYS A 83 -12.39 8.00 2.48
C LYS A 83 -13.01 7.52 3.80
N ASN A 84 -12.34 6.65 4.51
CA ASN A 84 -12.94 5.97 5.65
C ASN A 84 -12.64 6.61 7.01
N LEU A 85 -11.47 7.25 7.15
CA LEU A 85 -11.02 7.79 8.43
C LEU A 85 -10.68 9.28 8.37
N SER A 86 -10.87 9.92 7.23
CA SER A 86 -10.57 11.35 7.02
C SER A 86 -9.14 11.71 7.42
N CYS A 87 -8.19 10.86 7.10
CA CYS A 87 -6.78 11.09 7.38
C CYS A 87 -5.93 10.54 6.23
N CYS A 88 -4.65 10.81 6.28
CA CYS A 88 -3.67 10.23 5.37
C CYS A 88 -2.33 10.10 6.08
N VAL A 89 -1.35 9.50 5.43
CA VAL A 89 -0.04 9.31 6.01
C VAL A 89 0.86 10.50 5.65
N ASP A 90 1.50 11.08 6.64
CA ASP A 90 2.60 12.01 6.37
C ASP A 90 3.87 11.18 6.20
N TRP A 91 4.15 10.81 4.95
CA TRP A 91 5.28 9.93 4.64
C TRP A 91 6.63 10.50 5.05
N SER A 92 6.72 11.83 5.25
CA SER A 92 7.96 12.45 5.72
C SER A 92 8.32 12.05 7.16
N LYS A 93 7.37 11.51 7.91
CA LYS A 93 7.58 11.08 9.29
C LYS A 93 8.05 9.64 9.38
N ILE A 94 8.10 8.93 8.27
CA ILE A 94 8.50 7.52 8.26
C ILE A 94 9.87 7.38 7.60
N ASN A 95 10.82 6.87 8.37
CA ASN A 95 12.17 6.62 7.89
C ASN A 95 12.16 5.45 6.90
N LYS A 96 12.89 5.59 5.79
CA LYS A 96 12.93 4.56 4.75
C LYS A 96 13.37 3.20 5.28
N LYS A 97 14.43 3.19 6.08
CA LYS A 97 14.97 1.94 6.62
C LYS A 97 13.93 1.25 7.51
N ASP A 98 13.27 2.01 8.37
CA ASP A 98 12.25 1.47 9.26
C ASP A 98 11.05 0.97 8.47
N TYR A 99 10.65 1.71 7.44
CA TYR A 99 9.52 1.31 6.60
C TYR A 99 9.80 0.00 5.87
N LEU A 100 10.95 -0.11 5.24
CA LEU A 100 11.29 -1.33 4.48
C LEU A 100 11.40 -2.53 5.42
N ALA A 101 12.00 -2.35 6.60
CA ALA A 101 12.09 -3.43 7.59
C ALA A 101 10.70 -3.85 8.08
N ALA A 102 9.82 -2.88 8.33
CA ALA A 102 8.46 -3.18 8.79
C ALA A 102 7.65 -3.89 7.71
N MET A 103 7.79 -3.48 6.46
CA MET A 103 7.08 -4.13 5.35
C MET A 103 7.56 -5.56 5.15
N GLU A 104 8.87 -5.79 5.24
CA GLU A 104 9.42 -7.14 5.16
C GLU A 104 8.87 -8.03 6.27
N LYS A 105 8.81 -7.50 7.49
CA LYS A 105 8.29 -8.25 8.63
C LYS A 105 6.78 -8.44 8.57
N SER A 106 6.06 -7.58 7.84
CA SER A 106 4.59 -7.59 7.81
C SER A 106 3.99 -8.89 7.30
N VAL A 107 4.74 -9.67 6.57
CA VAL A 107 4.31 -10.99 6.10
C VAL A 107 3.98 -11.90 7.29
N LEU A 108 4.71 -11.74 8.39
CA LEU A 108 4.53 -12.55 9.60
C LEU A 108 3.90 -11.76 10.74
N ASP A 109 4.12 -10.45 10.80
CA ASP A 109 3.68 -9.60 11.90
C ASP A 109 3.42 -8.19 11.39
N GLU A 110 2.17 -7.76 11.42
CA GLU A 110 1.74 -6.46 10.92
C GLU A 110 1.96 -5.31 11.91
N MET A 111 2.27 -5.61 13.16
CA MET A 111 2.33 -4.57 14.19
C MET A 111 3.37 -3.48 13.91
N PRO A 112 4.59 -3.81 13.46
CA PRO A 112 5.56 -2.75 13.18
C PRO A 112 5.07 -1.75 12.12
N VAL A 113 4.49 -2.22 11.01
CA VAL A 113 4.02 -1.32 9.97
C VAL A 113 2.77 -0.56 10.42
N LEU A 114 1.90 -1.22 11.19
CA LEU A 114 0.73 -0.55 11.77
C LEU A 114 1.17 0.62 12.67
N ASN A 115 2.15 0.39 13.52
CA ASN A 115 2.65 1.44 14.42
C ASN A 115 3.29 2.59 13.66
N LEU A 116 4.08 2.30 12.62
CA LEU A 116 4.68 3.35 11.81
C LEU A 116 3.62 4.22 11.13
N ILE A 117 2.61 3.59 10.56
CA ILE A 117 1.53 4.32 9.88
C ILE A 117 0.72 5.12 10.90
N GLN A 118 0.36 4.51 12.01
CA GLN A 118 -0.43 5.16 13.05
C GLN A 118 0.24 6.44 13.56
N ASP A 119 1.55 6.38 13.80
CA ASP A 119 2.31 7.51 14.33
C ASP A 119 2.50 8.62 13.29
N ALA A 120 2.28 8.32 12.02
CA ALA A 120 2.47 9.28 10.93
C ALA A 120 1.16 9.82 10.35
N LEU A 121 0.02 9.46 10.93
CA LEU A 121 -1.27 9.93 10.41
C LEU A 121 -1.44 11.44 10.62
N THR A 122 -2.08 12.07 9.65
CA THR A 122 -2.40 13.49 9.70
C THR A 122 -3.80 13.72 9.13
N ASP A 123 -4.46 14.78 9.58
CA ASP A 123 -5.77 15.18 9.06
C ASP A 123 -5.67 16.16 7.88
N ARG A 124 -4.46 16.45 7.40
CA ARG A 124 -4.22 17.39 6.30
C ARG A 124 -4.50 16.74 4.94
N ILE A 125 -5.71 16.24 4.76
CA ILE A 125 -6.09 15.47 3.57
C ILE A 125 -6.29 16.31 2.32
N ASP A 126 -6.55 17.61 2.48
CA ASP A 126 -6.75 18.52 1.35
C ASP A 126 -5.56 19.44 1.12
N ASP A 127 -4.46 19.18 1.80
CA ASP A 127 -3.27 20.00 1.73
C ASP A 127 -2.41 19.58 0.54
N ARG A 128 -2.20 20.51 -0.39
CA ARG A 128 -1.39 20.25 -1.59
C ARG A 128 0.04 19.89 -1.24
N GLU A 129 0.60 20.53 -0.22
CA GLU A 129 1.96 20.22 0.24
C GLU A 129 2.06 18.78 0.71
N MET A 130 1.06 18.31 1.46
CA MET A 130 1.01 16.95 1.95
C MET A 130 0.93 15.95 0.78
N PHE A 131 0.13 16.27 -0.22
CA PHE A 131 0.00 15.44 -1.42
C PHE A 131 1.33 15.35 -2.17
N MET A 132 2.02 16.47 -2.32
CA MET A 132 3.32 16.51 -2.99
C MET A 132 4.37 15.74 -2.20
N LYS A 133 4.35 15.81 -0.88
CA LYS A 133 5.22 14.99 -0.04
C LYS A 133 5.00 13.50 -0.30
N GLY A 134 3.75 13.10 -0.43
CA GLY A 134 3.40 11.71 -0.70
C GLY A 134 4.04 11.22 -1.99
N ILE A 135 3.97 12.03 -3.04
CA ILE A 135 4.58 11.69 -4.32
C ILE A 135 6.10 11.59 -4.20
N ASP A 136 6.73 12.59 -3.58
CA ASP A 136 8.18 12.63 -3.43
C ASP A 136 8.70 11.45 -2.62
N TYR A 137 8.09 11.16 -1.47
CA TYR A 137 8.51 10.06 -0.62
C TYR A 137 8.20 8.71 -1.24
N SER A 138 7.19 8.63 -2.08
CA SER A 138 6.90 7.41 -2.82
C SER A 138 8.09 6.98 -3.66
N TYR A 139 8.72 7.94 -4.36
CA TYR A 139 9.95 7.66 -5.11
C TYR A 139 11.13 7.36 -4.19
N TYR A 140 11.23 8.09 -3.09
CA TYR A 140 12.29 7.89 -2.10
C TYR A 140 12.32 6.44 -1.60
N TYR A 141 11.17 5.87 -1.30
CA TYR A 141 11.11 4.48 -0.82
C TYR A 141 11.44 3.45 -1.88
N GLU A 142 11.43 3.83 -3.15
CA GLU A 142 11.68 2.93 -4.27
C GLU A 142 13.10 2.99 -4.82
N THR A 143 13.83 4.07 -4.55
CA THR A 143 15.06 4.37 -5.27
C THR A 143 16.30 3.61 -4.86
N GLU A 144 16.25 2.83 -3.79
CA GLU A 144 17.41 2.06 -3.36
C GLU A 144 17.01 0.69 -2.91
N GLU A 145 17.85 -0.26 -3.22
CA GLU A 145 17.60 -1.65 -2.88
C GLU A 145 18.64 -2.21 -1.94
#